data_b529b95963cf7270aad064d5835a1965
#
_entry.id   b529b95963cf7270aad064d5835a1965
#
_cell.length_a   1.000
_cell.length_b   1.000
_cell.length_c   1.000
_cell.angle_alpha   90.00
_cell.angle_beta   90.00
_cell.angle_gamma   90.00
#
_symmetry.space_group_name_H-M   'P 1'
#
loop_
_entity.id
_entity.type
_entity.pdbx_description
1 polymer ?
#
loop_
_entity_poly.entity_id
_entity_poly.type
_entity_poly.pdbx_seq_one_letter_code
_entity_poly.pdbx_strand_id
1 'polypeptide(L)'
;MSTSARVWLFTVLLAPVGQAQPASAIDQFISRYHELGLFNGSALIADHGQVVIKKGYGLANMEWNIRNAPDTKFRLGSVTKQFTATLILQLVEQGKIDLHAPVTRYLPDYPARTGDKITIHNLLNHTSGIPGYTETPGFGEKMRDSYKPVDFIKMFSGLDLFFEPGTHFSYSNSGYFLLGVILEKVTGEPYEKLLRERIFDRVGMNDSGYDSTQPLLAMRAAGYDKTFDGKYVNTSYIDMTQPYAAGSLYSTVEDLYKWDQALYTEKVLTEASKQRMFTPGLSDYGYAWEIRKKDGVATIEHGGGINGFNTIIWRSPETKRLVVLLNNTGGAPLNPITNGIQAILDGKPAQMPKEPGAVELMKTYRASGFDAAMRQAREMKAGSRYDADEGELQRFAGRLLATGKIADGLTLAKQIADDAPKSPGAAALLSRAYRANGQRLEAIQALSKSIELSPTPRALLLEMEEMRELSNLQPK
;
A
#
# COMPACT_ATOMS: atom_id res chain seq x y z
N MET A 1 0.22 -17.67 85.42
CA MET A 1 -0.75 -17.14 84.43
C MET A 1 0.04 -16.46 83.31
N SER A 2 0.21 -17.14 82.18
CA SER A 2 1.03 -16.70 81.03
C SER A 2 0.08 -16.23 79.91
N THR A 3 0.05 -14.98 79.65
CA THR A 3 -0.70 -14.34 78.52
C THR A 3 0.13 -14.33 77.27
N SER A 4 -0.16 -15.22 76.33
CA SER A 4 0.44 -15.27 75.01
C SER A 4 -0.22 -14.20 74.09
N ALA A 5 0.52 -13.19 73.72
CA ALA A 5 0.11 -12.21 72.73
C ALA A 5 0.29 -12.81 71.31
N ARG A 6 -0.81 -12.97 70.55
CA ARG A 6 -0.78 -13.34 69.11
C ARG A 6 -0.58 -12.09 68.29
N VAL A 7 0.56 -12.00 67.60
CA VAL A 7 0.85 -10.97 66.59
C VAL A 7 0.23 -11.46 65.28
N TRP A 8 -0.73 -10.69 64.74
CA TRP A 8 -1.27 -10.90 63.40
C TRP A 8 -0.41 -10.15 62.41
N LEU A 9 0.34 -10.86 61.54
CA LEU A 9 0.99 -10.26 60.39
C LEU A 9 -0.07 -10.07 59.28
N PHE A 10 -0.42 -8.82 59.01
CA PHE A 10 -1.18 -8.47 57.81
C PHE A 10 -0.22 -8.42 56.62
N THR A 11 -0.25 -9.45 55.79
CA THR A 11 0.41 -9.43 54.48
C THR A 11 -0.45 -8.57 53.53
N VAL A 12 -0.02 -7.34 53.27
CA VAL A 12 -0.61 -6.51 52.23
C VAL A 12 -0.15 -7.08 50.90
N LEU A 13 -1.03 -7.82 50.24
CA LEU A 13 -0.90 -8.17 48.84
C LEU A 13 -1.01 -6.87 48.03
N LEU A 14 0.14 -6.31 47.63
CA LEU A 14 0.20 -5.30 46.57
C LEU A 14 -0.25 -6.00 45.28
N ALA A 15 -1.48 -5.71 44.85
CA ALA A 15 -1.96 -6.08 43.54
C ALA A 15 -0.98 -5.44 42.52
N PRO A 16 -0.52 -6.15 41.47
CA PRO A 16 0.28 -5.57 40.46
C PRO A 16 -0.51 -4.40 39.82
N VAL A 17 0.12 -3.24 39.74
CA VAL A 17 -0.37 -2.09 38.99
C VAL A 17 -0.64 -2.60 37.58
N GLY A 18 -1.94 -2.69 37.20
CA GLY A 18 -2.35 -3.30 35.97
C GLY A 18 -1.67 -2.58 34.80
N GLN A 19 -0.80 -3.28 34.09
CA GLN A 19 -0.45 -2.90 32.73
C GLN A 19 -1.77 -2.82 31.97
N ALA A 20 -2.07 -1.64 31.41
CA ALA A 20 -3.22 -1.47 30.53
C ALA A 20 -3.18 -2.63 29.51
N GLN A 21 -4.26 -3.42 29.45
CA GLN A 21 -4.27 -4.57 28.55
C GLN A 21 -3.89 -4.09 27.15
N PRO A 22 -3.07 -4.82 26.36
CA PRO A 22 -2.62 -4.41 25.04
C PRO A 22 -3.74 -3.87 24.16
N ALA A 23 -4.95 -4.43 24.28
CA ALA A 23 -6.14 -3.98 23.57
C ALA A 23 -6.50 -2.50 23.83
N SER A 24 -6.48 -2.06 25.10
CA SER A 24 -6.79 -0.66 25.43
C SER A 24 -5.72 0.30 24.88
N ALA A 25 -4.45 -0.07 24.98
CA ALA A 25 -3.35 0.74 24.46
C ALA A 25 -3.40 0.85 22.93
N ILE A 26 -3.70 -0.24 22.21
CA ILE A 26 -3.87 -0.27 20.77
C ILE A 26 -5.07 0.59 20.35
N ASP A 27 -6.21 0.46 21.05
CA ASP A 27 -7.40 1.26 20.74
C ASP A 27 -7.14 2.76 20.92
N GLN A 28 -6.49 3.18 21.99
CA GLN A 28 -6.07 4.57 22.20
C GLN A 28 -5.12 5.06 21.12
N PHE A 29 -4.16 4.22 20.73
CA PHE A 29 -3.19 4.54 19.69
C PHE A 29 -3.86 4.77 18.34
N ILE A 30 -4.73 3.85 17.88
CA ILE A 30 -5.46 4.01 16.61
C ILE A 30 -6.46 5.18 16.70
N SER A 31 -7.14 5.37 17.85
CA SER A 31 -8.05 6.49 18.05
C SER A 31 -7.34 7.83 17.90
N ARG A 32 -6.08 7.94 18.36
CA ARG A 32 -5.30 9.16 18.16
C ARG A 32 -5.01 9.44 16.68
N TYR A 33 -4.69 8.43 15.87
CA TYR A 33 -4.60 8.59 14.41
C TYR A 33 -5.93 9.03 13.79
N HIS A 34 -7.04 8.47 14.28
CA HIS A 34 -8.37 8.88 13.83
C HIS A 34 -8.68 10.35 14.17
N GLU A 35 -8.44 10.79 15.41
CA GLU A 35 -8.64 12.19 15.84
C GLU A 35 -7.87 13.19 14.99
N LEU A 36 -6.65 12.81 14.56
CA LEU A 36 -5.82 13.62 13.66
C LEU A 36 -6.27 13.49 12.18
N GLY A 37 -7.31 12.67 11.93
CA GLY A 37 -7.79 12.39 10.59
C GLY A 37 -6.79 11.59 9.74
N LEU A 38 -5.85 10.90 10.34
CA LEU A 38 -4.84 10.07 9.67
C LEU A 38 -5.31 8.62 9.47
N PHE A 39 -6.41 8.23 10.09
CA PHE A 39 -7.07 6.93 9.91
C PHE A 39 -8.59 7.09 9.97
N ASN A 40 -9.30 6.53 8.98
CA ASN A 40 -10.75 6.47 8.92
C ASN A 40 -11.15 5.14 8.27
N GLY A 41 -11.51 4.13 9.07
CA GLY A 41 -11.69 2.79 8.54
C GLY A 41 -11.93 1.74 9.62
N SER A 42 -11.62 0.48 9.33
CA SER A 42 -11.77 -0.64 10.25
C SER A 42 -10.44 -1.32 10.52
N ALA A 43 -10.27 -1.81 11.75
CA ALA A 43 -9.06 -2.50 12.20
C ALA A 43 -9.42 -3.86 12.84
N LEU A 44 -8.61 -4.88 12.55
CA LEU A 44 -8.57 -6.14 13.27
C LEU A 44 -7.12 -6.47 13.60
N ILE A 45 -6.85 -6.66 14.88
CA ILE A 45 -5.55 -7.08 15.39
C ILE A 45 -5.71 -8.40 16.12
N ALA A 46 -4.85 -9.35 15.80
CA ALA A 46 -4.77 -10.61 16.55
C ALA A 46 -3.34 -10.80 17.10
N ASP A 47 -3.26 -11.36 18.30
CA ASP A 47 -2.01 -11.75 18.95
C ASP A 47 -2.12 -13.22 19.39
N HIS A 48 -1.09 -14.02 19.08
CA HIS A 48 -1.10 -15.47 19.34
C HIS A 48 -2.35 -16.19 18.79
N GLY A 49 -2.86 -15.71 17.63
CA GLY A 49 -4.05 -16.26 16.99
C GLY A 49 -5.39 -15.82 17.61
N GLN A 50 -5.38 -14.99 18.65
CA GLN A 50 -6.60 -14.48 19.29
C GLN A 50 -6.84 -13.01 18.89
N VAL A 51 -8.07 -12.70 18.52
CA VAL A 51 -8.45 -11.33 18.17
C VAL A 51 -8.46 -10.45 19.43
N VAL A 52 -7.61 -9.41 19.46
CA VAL A 52 -7.52 -8.44 20.56
C VAL A 52 -8.21 -7.12 20.26
N ILE A 53 -8.28 -6.73 18.98
CA ILE A 53 -9.05 -5.57 18.49
C ILE A 53 -9.84 -5.97 17.26
N LYS A 54 -11.11 -5.56 17.22
CA LYS A 54 -11.99 -5.64 16.05
C LYS A 54 -12.96 -4.47 16.13
N LYS A 55 -12.65 -3.36 15.40
CA LYS A 55 -13.36 -2.10 15.59
C LYS A 55 -13.33 -1.22 14.33
N GLY A 56 -14.41 -0.46 14.12
CA GLY A 56 -14.48 0.64 13.15
C GLY A 56 -14.12 1.99 13.78
N TYR A 57 -13.47 2.85 13.03
CA TYR A 57 -13.08 4.21 13.39
C TYR A 57 -13.58 5.18 12.31
N GLY A 58 -14.28 6.22 12.72
CA GLY A 58 -14.82 7.24 11.82
C GLY A 58 -15.98 6.75 10.94
N LEU A 59 -16.08 7.25 9.72
CA LEU A 59 -17.27 7.14 8.89
C LEU A 59 -17.02 6.36 7.59
N ALA A 60 -17.83 5.34 7.34
CA ALA A 60 -17.91 4.61 6.07
C ALA A 60 -18.53 5.46 4.97
N ASN A 61 -19.46 6.33 5.34
CA ASN A 61 -20.05 7.33 4.45
C ASN A 61 -20.18 8.64 5.21
N MET A 62 -19.44 9.67 4.76
CA MET A 62 -19.38 10.98 5.44
C MET A 62 -20.61 11.82 5.14
N GLU A 63 -21.21 11.69 3.94
CA GLU A 63 -22.39 12.44 3.54
C GLU A 63 -23.62 12.00 4.33
N TRP A 64 -23.72 10.71 4.66
CA TRP A 64 -24.83 10.12 5.39
C TRP A 64 -24.53 9.85 6.86
N ASN A 65 -23.32 10.25 7.34
CA ASN A 65 -22.87 10.04 8.73
C ASN A 65 -22.95 8.56 9.17
N ILE A 66 -22.67 7.62 8.24
CA ILE A 66 -22.66 6.17 8.53
C ILE A 66 -21.30 5.78 9.07
N ARG A 67 -21.25 5.15 10.25
CA ARG A 67 -20.01 4.75 10.91
C ARG A 67 -19.36 3.53 10.24
N ASN A 68 -18.03 3.48 10.27
CA ASN A 68 -17.28 2.26 9.98
C ASN A 68 -17.56 1.21 11.08
N ALA A 69 -17.64 -0.04 10.66
CA ALA A 69 -17.83 -1.22 11.52
C ALA A 69 -16.93 -2.37 11.01
N PRO A 70 -16.71 -3.43 11.78
CA PRO A 70 -15.87 -4.56 11.37
C PRO A 70 -16.34 -5.24 10.07
N ASP A 71 -17.64 -5.21 9.80
CA ASP A 71 -18.30 -5.78 8.62
C ASP A 71 -18.44 -4.78 7.45
N THR A 72 -17.92 -3.56 7.60
CA THR A 72 -17.83 -2.60 6.49
C THR A 72 -16.89 -3.16 5.41
N LYS A 73 -17.34 -3.10 4.16
CA LYS A 73 -16.62 -3.59 2.98
C LYS A 73 -15.77 -2.47 2.38
N PHE A 74 -14.47 -2.74 2.24
CA PHE A 74 -13.51 -1.79 1.68
C PHE A 74 -12.92 -2.35 0.39
N ARG A 75 -12.64 -1.49 -0.59
CA ARG A 75 -11.77 -1.84 -1.72
C ARG A 75 -10.38 -2.15 -1.21
N LEU A 76 -9.84 -3.28 -1.64
CA LEU A 76 -8.55 -3.77 -1.14
C LEU A 76 -7.34 -3.21 -1.89
N GLY A 77 -7.54 -2.72 -3.12
CA GLY A 77 -6.40 -2.40 -3.97
C GLY A 77 -5.47 -3.61 -4.10
N SER A 78 -4.17 -3.40 -4.01
CA SER A 78 -3.16 -4.44 -4.28
C SER A 78 -3.14 -5.64 -3.34
N VAL A 79 -3.83 -5.61 -2.19
CA VAL A 79 -4.07 -6.82 -1.39
C VAL A 79 -4.81 -7.90 -2.20
N THR A 80 -5.53 -7.52 -3.27
CA THR A 80 -6.09 -8.42 -4.29
C THR A 80 -5.08 -9.44 -4.83
N LYS A 81 -3.82 -9.03 -5.00
CA LYS A 81 -2.79 -9.85 -5.65
C LYS A 81 -2.54 -11.18 -4.95
N GLN A 82 -2.72 -11.23 -3.63
CA GLN A 82 -2.58 -12.45 -2.84
C GLN A 82 -3.53 -13.55 -3.33
N PHE A 83 -4.76 -13.17 -3.65
CA PHE A 83 -5.79 -14.09 -4.14
C PHE A 83 -5.51 -14.51 -5.59
N THR A 84 -5.05 -13.59 -6.42
CA THR A 84 -4.62 -13.91 -7.80
C THR A 84 -3.45 -14.90 -7.80
N ALA A 85 -2.41 -14.66 -6.99
CA ALA A 85 -1.28 -15.56 -6.86
C ALA A 85 -1.69 -16.95 -6.35
N THR A 86 -2.64 -16.99 -5.40
CA THR A 86 -3.21 -18.26 -4.90
C THR A 86 -3.89 -19.05 -6.01
N LEU A 87 -4.73 -18.43 -6.84
CA LEU A 87 -5.38 -19.09 -7.97
C LEU A 87 -4.35 -19.62 -8.99
N ILE A 88 -3.32 -18.86 -9.30
CA ILE A 88 -2.22 -19.32 -10.17
C ILE A 88 -1.55 -20.56 -9.57
N LEU A 89 -1.19 -20.52 -8.28
CA LEU A 89 -0.54 -21.65 -7.62
C LEU A 89 -1.43 -22.90 -7.55
N GLN A 90 -2.74 -22.75 -7.38
CA GLN A 90 -3.68 -23.86 -7.48
C GLN A 90 -3.68 -24.50 -8.87
N LEU A 91 -3.52 -23.72 -9.94
CA LEU A 91 -3.40 -24.27 -11.29
C LEU A 91 -2.02 -24.88 -11.53
N VAL A 92 -0.98 -24.40 -10.86
CA VAL A 92 0.35 -25.04 -10.84
C VAL A 92 0.26 -26.42 -10.16
N GLU A 93 -0.40 -26.53 -9.01
CA GLU A 93 -0.64 -27.82 -8.33
C GLU A 93 -1.39 -28.83 -9.20
N GLN A 94 -2.29 -28.33 -10.07
CA GLN A 94 -3.04 -29.15 -11.03
C GLN A 94 -2.26 -29.46 -12.31
N GLY A 95 -1.01 -28.99 -12.47
CA GLY A 95 -0.21 -29.15 -13.69
C GLY A 95 -0.73 -28.36 -14.89
N LYS A 96 -1.68 -27.45 -14.70
CA LYS A 96 -2.27 -26.63 -15.79
C LYS A 96 -1.44 -25.39 -16.11
N ILE A 97 -0.68 -24.90 -15.16
CA ILE A 97 0.26 -23.79 -15.30
C ILE A 97 1.65 -24.24 -14.88
N ASP A 98 2.65 -23.89 -15.68
CA ASP A 98 4.06 -24.00 -15.36
C ASP A 98 4.61 -22.60 -15.06
N LEU A 99 5.21 -22.42 -13.89
CA LEU A 99 5.77 -21.15 -13.46
C LEU A 99 6.87 -20.61 -14.37
N HIS A 100 7.58 -21.49 -15.06
CA HIS A 100 8.70 -21.15 -15.93
C HIS A 100 8.31 -21.08 -17.41
N ALA A 101 7.06 -21.37 -17.74
CA ALA A 101 6.58 -21.20 -19.11
C ALA A 101 6.41 -19.71 -19.46
N PRO A 102 6.68 -19.34 -20.74
CA PRO A 102 6.49 -17.98 -21.21
C PRO A 102 4.99 -17.61 -21.27
N VAL A 103 4.73 -16.30 -21.18
CA VAL A 103 3.35 -15.74 -21.26
C VAL A 103 2.66 -16.19 -22.55
N THR A 104 3.38 -16.25 -23.67
CA THR A 104 2.84 -16.65 -25.00
C THR A 104 2.31 -18.08 -25.03
N ARG A 105 2.75 -18.96 -24.14
CA ARG A 105 2.17 -20.31 -24.00
C ARG A 105 0.68 -20.27 -23.62
N TYR A 106 0.29 -19.30 -22.82
CA TYR A 106 -1.09 -19.16 -22.33
C TYR A 106 -1.88 -18.08 -23.06
N LEU A 107 -1.18 -17.07 -23.59
CA LEU A 107 -1.72 -15.97 -24.38
C LEU A 107 -0.98 -15.88 -25.73
N PRO A 108 -1.33 -16.73 -26.71
CA PRO A 108 -0.61 -16.77 -28.01
C PRO A 108 -0.66 -15.46 -28.79
N ASP A 109 -1.70 -14.64 -28.55
CA ASP A 109 -1.86 -13.32 -29.19
C ASP A 109 -1.06 -12.20 -28.52
N TYR A 110 -0.38 -12.48 -27.39
CA TYR A 110 0.52 -11.52 -26.74
C TYR A 110 1.80 -11.36 -27.59
N PRO A 111 2.36 -10.14 -27.75
CA PRO A 111 3.53 -9.92 -28.60
C PRO A 111 4.70 -10.83 -28.22
N ALA A 112 5.14 -11.71 -29.14
CA ALA A 112 6.22 -12.69 -28.93
C ALA A 112 7.55 -12.01 -28.53
N ARG A 113 7.82 -10.81 -29.05
CA ARG A 113 9.02 -10.02 -28.76
C ARG A 113 9.29 -9.86 -27.25
N THR A 114 8.23 -9.70 -26.46
CA THR A 114 8.31 -9.55 -25.00
C THR A 114 7.76 -10.78 -24.29
N GLY A 115 6.65 -11.34 -24.75
CA GLY A 115 5.95 -12.45 -24.10
C GLY A 115 6.71 -13.76 -24.05
N ASP A 116 7.58 -14.05 -25.04
CA ASP A 116 8.43 -15.24 -25.03
C ASP A 116 9.55 -15.19 -23.97
N LYS A 117 9.89 -14.00 -23.52
CA LYS A 117 10.92 -13.77 -22.50
C LYS A 117 10.38 -13.79 -21.07
N ILE A 118 9.09 -13.48 -20.89
CA ILE A 118 8.46 -13.29 -19.59
C ILE A 118 7.81 -14.58 -19.14
N THR A 119 8.17 -15.09 -17.98
CA THR A 119 7.56 -16.27 -17.37
C THR A 119 6.43 -15.90 -16.39
N ILE A 120 5.59 -16.88 -16.03
CA ILE A 120 4.58 -16.71 -14.98
C ILE A 120 5.25 -16.35 -13.64
N HIS A 121 6.42 -16.93 -13.33
CA HIS A 121 7.24 -16.57 -12.18
C HIS A 121 7.59 -15.07 -12.16
N ASN A 122 8.02 -14.52 -13.30
CA ASN A 122 8.36 -13.10 -13.41
C ASN A 122 7.16 -12.18 -13.19
N LEU A 123 5.95 -12.59 -13.60
CA LEU A 123 4.72 -11.83 -13.34
C LEU A 123 4.38 -11.81 -11.85
N LEU A 124 4.49 -12.97 -11.17
CA LEU A 124 4.12 -13.14 -9.76
C LEU A 124 5.04 -12.34 -8.82
N ASN A 125 6.33 -12.25 -9.11
CA ASN A 125 7.33 -11.60 -8.24
C ASN A 125 7.81 -10.24 -8.75
N HIS A 126 7.12 -9.63 -9.72
CA HIS A 126 7.44 -8.31 -10.26
C HIS A 126 8.83 -8.17 -10.90
N THR A 127 9.32 -9.23 -11.53
CA THR A 127 10.61 -9.21 -12.25
C THR A 127 10.43 -9.30 -13.77
N SER A 128 9.23 -9.03 -14.29
CA SER A 128 8.92 -9.13 -15.72
C SER A 128 9.46 -8.00 -16.59
N GLY A 129 9.75 -6.85 -16.01
CA GLY A 129 10.12 -5.64 -16.76
C GLY A 129 8.95 -4.97 -17.49
N ILE A 130 7.72 -5.49 -17.40
CA ILE A 130 6.55 -4.88 -18.06
C ILE A 130 6.22 -3.55 -17.38
N PRO A 131 6.11 -2.42 -18.14
CA PRO A 131 5.61 -1.16 -17.61
C PRO A 131 4.24 -1.30 -16.95
N GLY A 132 4.06 -0.69 -15.76
CA GLY A 132 2.75 -0.65 -15.12
C GLY A 132 1.80 0.24 -15.88
N TYR A 133 0.60 -0.23 -16.19
CA TYR A 133 -0.41 0.58 -16.90
C TYR A 133 -0.82 1.84 -16.11
N THR A 134 -0.74 1.79 -14.79
CA THR A 134 -1.05 2.94 -13.90
C THR A 134 -0.07 4.10 -14.03
N GLU A 135 1.13 3.83 -14.54
CA GLU A 135 2.18 4.82 -14.77
C GLU A 135 2.20 5.33 -16.21
N THR A 136 1.47 4.67 -17.13
CA THR A 136 1.45 5.09 -18.54
C THR A 136 0.76 6.45 -18.73
N PRO A 137 1.27 7.31 -19.65
CA PRO A 137 0.65 8.59 -19.94
C PRO A 137 -0.82 8.44 -20.34
N GLY A 138 -1.66 9.34 -19.84
CA GLY A 138 -3.09 9.34 -20.15
C GLY A 138 -3.93 8.31 -19.39
N PHE A 139 -3.33 7.49 -18.50
CA PHE A 139 -4.10 6.55 -17.67
C PHE A 139 -5.17 7.28 -16.83
N GLY A 140 -4.80 8.40 -16.18
CA GLY A 140 -5.72 9.17 -15.34
C GLY A 140 -6.97 9.67 -16.09
N GLU A 141 -6.84 10.00 -17.36
CA GLU A 141 -7.94 10.45 -18.23
C GLU A 141 -8.88 9.30 -18.58
N LYS A 142 -8.34 8.10 -18.76
CA LYS A 142 -9.06 6.87 -19.13
C LYS A 142 -9.57 6.07 -17.94
N MET A 143 -9.28 6.48 -16.73
CA MET A 143 -9.57 5.76 -15.48
C MET A 143 -11.08 5.49 -15.28
N ARG A 144 -11.94 6.26 -15.95
CA ARG A 144 -13.40 6.14 -15.90
C ARG A 144 -13.97 5.15 -16.90
N ASP A 145 -13.19 4.73 -17.89
CA ASP A 145 -13.65 3.87 -18.97
C ASP A 145 -13.69 2.39 -18.54
N SER A 146 -14.70 1.68 -19.00
CA SER A 146 -14.83 0.24 -18.79
C SER A 146 -14.15 -0.53 -19.92
N TYR A 147 -13.44 -1.59 -19.59
CA TYR A 147 -12.71 -2.40 -20.57
C TYR A 147 -12.98 -3.90 -20.39
N LYS A 148 -12.99 -4.63 -21.51
CA LYS A 148 -12.82 -6.07 -21.47
C LYS A 148 -11.33 -6.36 -21.18
N PRO A 149 -10.99 -7.36 -20.35
CA PRO A 149 -9.60 -7.63 -19.98
C PRO A 149 -8.67 -7.82 -21.20
N VAL A 150 -9.11 -8.50 -22.25
CA VAL A 150 -8.34 -8.72 -23.48
C VAL A 150 -8.05 -7.43 -24.28
N ASP A 151 -8.93 -6.42 -24.17
CA ASP A 151 -8.70 -5.13 -24.83
C ASP A 151 -7.80 -4.21 -23.98
N PHE A 152 -7.91 -4.29 -22.65
CA PHE A 152 -7.08 -3.50 -21.74
C PHE A 152 -5.59 -3.84 -21.84
N ILE A 153 -5.24 -5.11 -22.08
CA ILE A 153 -3.86 -5.55 -22.31
C ILE A 153 -3.16 -4.70 -23.40
N LYS A 154 -3.88 -4.26 -24.42
CA LYS A 154 -3.32 -3.45 -25.52
C LYS A 154 -2.73 -2.12 -25.06
N MET A 155 -3.08 -1.63 -23.86
CA MET A 155 -2.51 -0.39 -23.31
C MET A 155 -1.02 -0.52 -22.97
N PHE A 156 -0.53 -1.73 -22.70
CA PHE A 156 0.87 -1.94 -22.26
C PHE A 156 1.61 -3.04 -23.01
N SER A 157 0.93 -3.96 -23.70
CA SER A 157 1.56 -5.11 -24.36
C SER A 157 2.51 -4.72 -25.49
N GLY A 158 2.30 -3.57 -26.14
CA GLY A 158 3.16 -3.03 -27.20
C GLY A 158 4.40 -2.29 -26.70
N LEU A 159 4.51 -2.02 -25.41
CA LEU A 159 5.61 -1.27 -24.83
C LEU A 159 6.87 -2.15 -24.71
N ASP A 160 8.04 -1.51 -24.72
CA ASP A 160 9.30 -2.16 -24.42
C ASP A 160 9.41 -2.49 -22.93
N LEU A 161 10.16 -3.52 -22.61
CA LEU A 161 10.46 -3.87 -21.22
C LEU A 161 11.49 -2.88 -20.65
N PHE A 162 11.35 -2.53 -19.38
CA PHE A 162 12.34 -1.68 -18.69
C PHE A 162 13.70 -2.38 -18.54
N PHE A 163 13.70 -3.71 -18.46
CA PHE A 163 14.89 -4.54 -18.28
C PHE A 163 14.60 -5.98 -18.69
N GLU A 164 15.65 -6.77 -18.87
CA GLU A 164 15.51 -8.21 -19.16
C GLU A 164 14.84 -8.94 -17.98
N PRO A 165 13.79 -9.76 -18.23
CA PRO A 165 13.05 -10.46 -17.18
C PRO A 165 13.95 -11.25 -16.23
N GLY A 166 13.67 -11.14 -14.95
CA GLY A 166 14.43 -11.80 -13.89
C GLY A 166 15.64 -11.02 -13.35
N THR A 167 16.05 -9.93 -13.99
CA THR A 167 17.28 -9.20 -13.60
C THR A 167 17.07 -8.14 -12.54
N HIS A 168 15.89 -7.52 -12.52
CA HIS A 168 15.53 -6.43 -11.58
C HIS A 168 14.12 -6.61 -11.06
N PHE A 169 13.85 -5.99 -9.92
CA PHE A 169 12.51 -5.84 -9.38
C PHE A 169 11.91 -4.50 -9.84
N SER A 170 10.69 -4.55 -10.38
CA SER A 170 9.88 -3.36 -10.65
C SER A 170 8.41 -3.72 -10.51
N TYR A 171 7.76 -3.18 -9.48
CA TYR A 171 6.35 -3.44 -9.21
C TYR A 171 5.49 -3.10 -10.42
N SER A 172 4.70 -4.05 -10.93
CA SER A 172 3.89 -3.88 -12.13
C SER A 172 2.46 -4.38 -11.95
N ASN A 173 1.49 -3.49 -12.02
CA ASN A 173 0.07 -3.84 -12.06
C ASN A 173 -0.28 -4.60 -13.34
N SER A 174 0.39 -4.31 -14.46
CA SER A 174 0.23 -5.02 -15.73
C SER A 174 0.53 -6.51 -15.62
N GLY A 175 1.54 -6.88 -14.83
CA GLY A 175 1.88 -8.29 -14.59
C GLY A 175 0.73 -9.06 -13.95
N TYR A 176 0.13 -8.53 -12.89
CA TYR A 176 -1.01 -9.16 -12.22
C TYR A 176 -2.31 -9.10 -13.03
N PHE A 177 -2.47 -8.07 -13.84
CA PHE A 177 -3.55 -8.02 -14.82
C PHE A 177 -3.47 -9.19 -15.79
N LEU A 178 -2.28 -9.47 -16.37
CA LEU A 178 -2.03 -10.60 -17.24
C LEU A 178 -2.30 -11.95 -16.55
N LEU A 179 -1.90 -12.10 -15.28
CA LEU A 179 -2.21 -13.31 -14.51
C LEU A 179 -3.71 -13.59 -14.44
N GLY A 180 -4.54 -12.54 -14.28
CA GLY A 180 -6.00 -12.68 -14.32
C GLY A 180 -6.50 -13.18 -15.67
N VAL A 181 -6.00 -12.62 -16.76
CA VAL A 181 -6.38 -13.06 -18.13
C VAL A 181 -5.91 -14.49 -18.41
N ILE A 182 -4.72 -14.86 -17.93
CA ILE A 182 -4.21 -16.24 -18.03
C ILE A 182 -5.10 -17.20 -17.24
N LEU A 183 -5.55 -16.84 -16.03
CA LEU A 183 -6.49 -17.64 -15.25
C LEU A 183 -7.78 -17.93 -16.03
N GLU A 184 -8.40 -16.89 -16.59
CA GLU A 184 -9.62 -17.06 -17.40
C GLU A 184 -9.38 -17.91 -18.67
N LYS A 185 -8.25 -17.68 -19.36
CA LYS A 185 -7.91 -18.43 -20.57
C LYS A 185 -7.68 -19.92 -20.31
N VAL A 186 -6.97 -20.25 -19.22
CA VAL A 186 -6.63 -21.64 -18.86
C VAL A 186 -7.82 -22.41 -18.30
N THR A 187 -8.72 -21.73 -17.58
CA THR A 187 -9.86 -22.38 -16.94
C THR A 187 -11.15 -22.34 -17.75
N GLY A 188 -11.28 -21.34 -18.64
CA GLY A 188 -12.54 -21.03 -19.32
C GLY A 188 -13.59 -20.37 -18.43
N GLU A 189 -13.23 -19.99 -17.19
CA GLU A 189 -14.16 -19.43 -16.19
C GLU A 189 -13.79 -17.98 -15.86
N PRO A 190 -14.79 -17.12 -15.57
CA PRO A 190 -14.53 -15.76 -15.14
C PRO A 190 -13.71 -15.69 -13.85
N TYR A 191 -12.80 -14.70 -13.75
CA TYR A 191 -11.95 -14.49 -12.59
C TYR A 191 -12.75 -14.36 -11.27
N GLU A 192 -13.87 -13.65 -11.29
CA GLU A 192 -14.78 -13.53 -10.14
C GLU A 192 -15.30 -14.89 -9.65
N LYS A 193 -15.68 -15.79 -10.57
CA LYS A 193 -16.16 -17.13 -10.24
C LYS A 193 -15.05 -17.96 -9.63
N LEU A 194 -13.84 -17.90 -10.20
CA LEU A 194 -12.68 -18.61 -9.65
C LEU A 194 -12.36 -18.19 -8.21
N LEU A 195 -12.41 -16.89 -7.92
CA LEU A 195 -12.24 -16.35 -6.56
C LEU A 195 -13.28 -16.93 -5.61
N ARG A 196 -14.56 -16.87 -5.99
CA ARG A 196 -15.68 -17.33 -5.16
C ARG A 196 -15.53 -18.81 -4.83
N GLU A 197 -15.46 -19.67 -5.84
CA GLU A 197 -15.52 -21.11 -5.66
C GLU A 197 -14.23 -21.71 -5.11
N ARG A 198 -13.07 -21.16 -5.48
CA ARG A 198 -11.79 -21.75 -5.13
C ARG A 198 -11.14 -21.16 -3.88
N ILE A 199 -11.58 -19.99 -3.43
CA ILE A 199 -11.03 -19.34 -2.25
C ILE A 199 -12.15 -18.96 -1.28
N PHE A 200 -13.02 -18.03 -1.62
CA PHE A 200 -13.92 -17.41 -0.63
C PHE A 200 -14.85 -18.40 0.03
N ASP A 201 -15.53 -19.25 -0.74
CA ASP A 201 -16.44 -20.26 -0.20
C ASP A 201 -15.70 -21.30 0.64
N ARG A 202 -14.46 -21.67 0.27
CA ARG A 202 -13.66 -22.66 1.00
C ARG A 202 -13.22 -22.20 2.39
N VAL A 203 -13.03 -20.89 2.56
CA VAL A 203 -12.55 -20.32 3.83
C VAL A 203 -13.61 -19.49 4.55
N GLY A 204 -14.84 -19.43 4.01
CA GLY A 204 -15.97 -18.72 4.61
C GLY A 204 -15.88 -17.20 4.55
N MET A 205 -15.24 -16.63 3.50
CA MET A 205 -15.12 -15.21 3.25
C MET A 205 -16.38 -14.70 2.51
N ASN A 206 -17.51 -14.67 3.21
CA ASN A 206 -18.83 -14.39 2.60
C ASN A 206 -19.04 -12.90 2.27
N ASP A 207 -18.25 -12.02 2.87
CA ASP A 207 -18.30 -10.57 2.69
C ASP A 207 -17.15 -10.04 1.81
N SER A 208 -16.55 -10.94 1.02
CA SER A 208 -15.50 -10.64 0.06
C SER A 208 -15.95 -10.95 -1.38
N GLY A 209 -15.42 -10.18 -2.33
CA GLY A 209 -15.77 -10.39 -3.74
C GLY A 209 -15.01 -9.48 -4.68
N TYR A 210 -15.30 -9.66 -5.97
CA TYR A 210 -14.88 -8.77 -7.03
C TYR A 210 -15.77 -7.51 -7.00
N ASP A 211 -15.19 -6.32 -6.85
CA ASP A 211 -15.97 -5.07 -6.90
C ASP A 211 -16.37 -4.77 -8.35
N SER A 212 -17.63 -4.50 -8.54
CA SER A 212 -18.21 -4.08 -9.81
C SER A 212 -19.04 -2.82 -9.60
N THR A 213 -19.10 -1.98 -10.61
CA THR A 213 -19.81 -0.71 -10.52
C THR A 213 -21.33 -0.85 -10.70
N GLN A 214 -21.81 -1.98 -11.23
CA GLN A 214 -23.23 -2.19 -11.52
C GLN A 214 -24.05 -2.78 -10.35
N PRO A 215 -23.64 -3.89 -9.69
CA PRO A 215 -24.42 -4.45 -8.59
C PRO A 215 -24.38 -3.55 -7.36
N LEU A 216 -25.49 -3.48 -6.64
CA LEU A 216 -25.50 -2.88 -5.31
C LEU A 216 -24.73 -3.76 -4.35
N LEU A 217 -23.70 -3.19 -3.73
CA LEU A 217 -22.93 -3.85 -2.68
C LEU A 217 -23.29 -3.21 -1.34
N ALA A 218 -24.08 -3.95 -0.53
CA ALA A 218 -24.44 -3.50 0.80
C ALA A 218 -23.20 -3.34 1.69
N MET A 219 -23.23 -2.36 2.58
CA MET A 219 -22.15 -2.08 3.57
C MET A 219 -20.81 -1.65 2.93
N ARG A 220 -20.79 -1.21 1.67
CA ARG A 220 -19.58 -0.70 1.03
C ARG A 220 -19.27 0.72 1.50
N ALA A 221 -18.06 0.96 2.00
CA ALA A 221 -17.56 2.28 2.31
C ALA A 221 -17.44 3.15 1.05
N ALA A 222 -17.76 4.43 1.16
CA ALA A 222 -17.39 5.43 0.16
C ALA A 222 -15.91 5.81 0.33
N GLY A 223 -15.21 6.05 -0.78
CA GLY A 223 -13.81 6.47 -0.77
C GLY A 223 -13.66 7.98 -0.77
N TYR A 224 -12.73 8.49 0.01
CA TYR A 224 -12.45 9.91 0.14
C TYR A 224 -10.97 10.21 -0.04
N ASP A 225 -10.69 11.41 -0.53
CA ASP A 225 -9.36 12.00 -0.52
C ASP A 225 -9.33 13.22 0.40
N LYS A 226 -8.14 13.71 0.73
CA LYS A 226 -7.98 14.97 1.44
C LYS A 226 -7.36 16.01 0.53
N THR A 227 -7.96 17.20 0.55
CA THR A 227 -7.28 18.38 0.03
C THR A 227 -6.05 18.67 0.88
N PHE A 228 -5.11 19.48 0.36
CA PHE A 228 -3.96 19.91 1.14
C PHE A 228 -4.37 20.61 2.46
N ASP A 229 -5.47 21.34 2.46
CA ASP A 229 -5.98 22.03 3.66
C ASP A 229 -6.73 21.08 4.63
N GLY A 230 -6.63 19.77 4.41
CA GLY A 230 -7.17 18.72 5.29
C GLY A 230 -8.68 18.45 5.15
N LYS A 231 -9.35 19.08 4.19
CA LYS A 231 -10.78 18.86 3.95
C LYS A 231 -10.98 17.56 3.17
N TYR A 232 -11.98 16.78 3.57
CA TYR A 232 -12.38 15.61 2.82
C TYR A 232 -13.12 15.99 1.54
N VAL A 233 -12.83 15.27 0.48
CA VAL A 233 -13.50 15.35 -0.82
C VAL A 233 -13.76 13.93 -1.34
N ASN A 234 -14.77 13.78 -2.17
CA ASN A 234 -14.98 12.50 -2.85
C ASN A 234 -13.78 12.17 -3.72
N THR A 235 -13.33 10.93 -3.66
CA THR A 235 -12.23 10.47 -4.51
C THR A 235 -12.61 10.45 -5.99
N SER A 236 -11.61 10.49 -6.87
CA SER A 236 -11.85 10.32 -8.30
C SER A 236 -12.41 8.94 -8.61
N TYR A 237 -13.38 8.88 -9.52
CA TYR A 237 -13.96 7.60 -9.95
C TYR A 237 -12.95 6.78 -10.74
N ILE A 238 -12.92 5.47 -10.45
CA ILE A 238 -12.22 4.46 -11.25
C ILE A 238 -13.18 3.32 -11.58
N ASP A 239 -13.19 2.90 -12.86
CA ASP A 239 -13.92 1.71 -13.25
C ASP A 239 -13.16 0.46 -12.79
N MET A 240 -13.86 -0.44 -12.09
CA MET A 240 -13.21 -1.59 -11.44
C MET A 240 -12.78 -2.69 -12.41
N THR A 241 -13.10 -2.57 -13.70
CA THR A 241 -12.53 -3.43 -14.76
C THR A 241 -11.04 -3.16 -14.97
N GLN A 242 -10.55 -1.97 -14.61
CA GLN A 242 -9.16 -1.58 -14.85
C GLN A 242 -8.16 -2.14 -13.81
N PRO A 243 -8.43 -2.11 -12.49
CA PRO A 243 -7.58 -2.80 -11.54
C PRO A 243 -7.65 -4.32 -11.67
N TYR A 244 -8.80 -4.90 -12.03
CA TYR A 244 -9.03 -6.31 -12.30
C TYR A 244 -8.29 -7.22 -11.29
N ALA A 245 -7.52 -8.21 -11.75
CA ALA A 245 -6.77 -9.13 -10.91
C ALA A 245 -5.59 -8.51 -10.15
N ALA A 246 -5.27 -7.23 -10.43
CA ALA A 246 -4.27 -6.47 -9.69
C ALA A 246 -4.83 -5.67 -8.50
N GLY A 247 -6.17 -5.42 -8.46
CA GLY A 247 -6.67 -4.49 -7.45
C GLY A 247 -8.17 -4.38 -7.24
N SER A 248 -9.02 -5.24 -7.83
CA SER A 248 -10.47 -5.03 -7.84
C SER A 248 -11.27 -5.75 -6.75
N LEU A 249 -10.63 -6.31 -5.73
CA LEU A 249 -11.39 -6.98 -4.68
C LEU A 249 -11.86 -5.99 -3.62
N TYR A 250 -12.98 -6.35 -2.98
CA TYR A 250 -13.42 -5.82 -1.70
C TYR A 250 -13.41 -6.90 -0.64
N SER A 251 -13.26 -6.51 0.62
CA SER A 251 -13.36 -7.41 1.78
C SER A 251 -13.67 -6.63 3.06
N THR A 252 -13.81 -7.37 4.15
CA THR A 252 -13.92 -6.88 5.53
C THR A 252 -12.68 -7.29 6.34
N VAL A 253 -12.46 -6.66 7.49
CA VAL A 253 -11.37 -7.09 8.40
C VAL A 253 -11.59 -8.51 8.93
N GLU A 254 -12.85 -8.94 9.09
CA GLU A 254 -13.18 -10.28 9.54
C GLU A 254 -12.86 -11.36 8.49
N ASP A 255 -13.18 -11.09 7.23
CA ASP A 255 -12.87 -12.03 6.14
C ASP A 255 -11.35 -12.12 5.90
N LEU A 256 -10.61 -11.01 6.01
CA LEU A 256 -9.15 -11.05 5.93
C LEU A 256 -8.51 -11.78 7.13
N TYR A 257 -9.14 -11.79 8.30
CA TYR A 257 -8.72 -12.67 9.39
C TYR A 257 -8.94 -14.16 9.04
N LYS A 258 -10.09 -14.53 8.46
CA LYS A 258 -10.34 -15.90 7.97
C LYS A 258 -9.32 -16.29 6.88
N TRP A 259 -8.96 -15.36 6.01
CA TRP A 259 -7.90 -15.52 5.02
C TRP A 259 -6.56 -15.86 5.68
N ASP A 260 -6.12 -15.03 6.65
CA ASP A 260 -4.89 -15.30 7.40
C ASP A 260 -4.92 -16.68 8.07
N GLN A 261 -6.03 -17.05 8.72
CA GLN A 261 -6.17 -18.36 9.36
C GLN A 261 -6.11 -19.52 8.36
N ALA A 262 -6.63 -19.34 7.15
CA ALA A 262 -6.55 -20.36 6.09
C ALA A 262 -5.11 -20.61 5.62
N LEU A 263 -4.24 -19.60 5.66
CA LEU A 263 -2.83 -19.73 5.28
C LEU A 263 -2.01 -20.61 6.25
N TYR A 264 -2.52 -20.89 7.45
CA TYR A 264 -1.93 -21.90 8.37
C TYR A 264 -2.37 -23.33 8.05
N THR A 265 -3.21 -23.53 7.04
CA THR A 265 -3.79 -24.82 6.66
C THR A 265 -3.55 -25.11 5.18
N GLU A 266 -3.94 -26.28 4.72
CA GLU A 266 -3.93 -26.63 3.29
C GLU A 266 -5.29 -26.47 2.60
N LYS A 267 -6.22 -25.71 3.18
CA LYS A 267 -7.55 -25.49 2.58
C LYS A 267 -7.52 -24.85 1.20
N VAL A 268 -6.53 -24.01 0.93
CA VAL A 268 -6.43 -23.25 -0.34
C VAL A 268 -5.16 -23.55 -1.14
N LEU A 269 -4.05 -23.89 -0.46
CA LEU A 269 -2.77 -24.23 -1.08
C LEU A 269 -2.08 -25.32 -0.25
N THR A 270 -1.35 -26.21 -0.92
CA THR A 270 -0.43 -27.14 -0.28
C THR A 270 0.72 -26.42 0.42
N GLU A 271 1.37 -27.08 1.38
CA GLU A 271 2.54 -26.50 2.05
C GLU A 271 3.65 -26.12 1.06
N ALA A 272 3.89 -26.99 0.05
CA ALA A 272 4.87 -26.73 -0.99
C ALA A 272 4.58 -25.45 -1.80
N SER A 273 3.31 -25.16 -2.10
CA SER A 273 2.90 -23.94 -2.79
C SER A 273 3.01 -22.70 -1.89
N LYS A 274 2.66 -22.83 -0.62
CA LYS A 274 2.86 -21.75 0.37
C LYS A 274 4.34 -21.42 0.56
N GLN A 275 5.21 -22.44 0.61
CA GLN A 275 6.64 -22.22 0.66
C GLN A 275 7.15 -21.43 -0.55
N ARG A 276 6.68 -21.74 -1.76
CA ARG A 276 6.99 -20.96 -2.97
C ARG A 276 6.48 -19.53 -2.87
N MET A 277 5.23 -19.36 -2.41
CA MET A 277 4.59 -18.05 -2.24
C MET A 277 5.37 -17.14 -1.29
N PHE A 278 5.86 -17.69 -0.17
CA PHE A 278 6.55 -16.96 0.89
C PHE A 278 8.08 -17.05 0.82
N THR A 279 8.64 -17.51 -0.31
CA THR A 279 10.09 -17.43 -0.54
C THR A 279 10.43 -16.06 -1.11
N PRO A 280 11.24 -15.24 -0.40
CA PRO A 280 11.61 -13.91 -0.88
C PRO A 280 12.53 -14.02 -2.10
N GLY A 281 12.25 -13.21 -3.10
CA GLY A 281 13.09 -12.99 -4.27
C GLY A 281 13.77 -11.61 -4.20
N LEU A 282 13.95 -10.97 -5.34
CA LEU A 282 14.48 -9.61 -5.42
C LEU A 282 13.60 -8.64 -4.61
N SER A 283 14.22 -7.69 -3.91
CA SER A 283 13.56 -6.70 -3.05
C SER A 283 12.69 -7.32 -1.95
N ASP A 284 13.07 -8.50 -1.45
CA ASP A 284 12.33 -9.23 -0.42
C ASP A 284 10.87 -9.53 -0.79
N TYR A 285 10.56 -9.63 -2.11
CA TYR A 285 9.22 -9.88 -2.60
C TYR A 285 9.05 -11.32 -3.09
N GLY A 286 8.06 -12.02 -2.50
CA GLY A 286 7.62 -13.35 -2.92
C GLY A 286 6.52 -13.26 -3.99
N TYR A 287 5.50 -14.14 -3.91
CA TYR A 287 4.33 -14.04 -4.79
C TYR A 287 3.20 -13.29 -4.08
N ALA A 288 3.07 -12.01 -4.42
CA ALA A 288 2.11 -11.05 -3.83
C ALA A 288 2.33 -10.74 -2.34
N TRP A 289 3.54 -10.89 -1.84
CA TRP A 289 3.88 -10.59 -0.46
C TRP A 289 5.30 -10.02 -0.35
N GLU A 290 5.44 -8.99 0.48
CA GLU A 290 6.73 -8.53 0.99
C GLU A 290 7.10 -9.38 2.20
N ILE A 291 8.31 -9.96 2.19
CA ILE A 291 8.74 -10.93 3.20
C ILE A 291 10.06 -10.42 3.79
N ARG A 292 10.01 -9.97 5.03
CA ARG A 292 11.19 -9.49 5.74
C ARG A 292 11.49 -10.40 6.91
N LYS A 293 12.77 -10.58 7.22
CA LYS A 293 13.21 -11.33 8.38
C LYS A 293 14.09 -10.45 9.24
N LYS A 294 13.69 -10.25 10.50
CA LYS A 294 14.45 -9.51 11.48
C LYS A 294 14.60 -10.34 12.75
N ASP A 295 15.83 -10.49 13.25
CA ASP A 295 16.17 -11.25 14.47
C ASP A 295 15.58 -12.69 14.46
N GLY A 296 15.52 -13.32 13.27
CA GLY A 296 14.99 -14.67 13.09
C GLY A 296 13.47 -14.74 12.91
N VAL A 297 12.72 -13.68 13.19
CA VAL A 297 11.25 -13.62 13.04
C VAL A 297 10.89 -13.11 11.65
N ALA A 298 10.06 -13.87 10.94
CA ALA A 298 9.54 -13.45 9.64
C ALA A 298 8.34 -12.52 9.82
N THR A 299 8.31 -11.46 9.02
CA THR A 299 7.13 -10.60 8.82
C THR A 299 6.74 -10.63 7.35
N ILE A 300 5.47 -10.81 7.10
CA ILE A 300 4.90 -10.99 5.78
C ILE A 300 3.76 -9.99 5.63
N GLU A 301 3.85 -9.10 4.64
CA GLU A 301 2.85 -8.05 4.49
C GLU A 301 2.54 -7.73 3.02
N HIS A 302 1.42 -7.09 2.79
CA HIS A 302 1.16 -6.38 1.55
C HIS A 302 0.20 -5.23 1.79
N GLY A 303 0.57 -4.08 1.26
CA GLY A 303 -0.30 -2.91 1.24
C GLY A 303 -1.20 -2.87 0.02
N GLY A 304 -2.25 -2.09 0.09
CA GLY A 304 -3.12 -1.78 -1.03
C GLY A 304 -3.45 -0.30 -1.12
N GLY A 305 -3.45 0.23 -2.32
CA GLY A 305 -3.90 1.59 -2.63
C GLY A 305 -4.80 1.57 -3.85
N ILE A 306 -5.92 2.23 -3.76
CA ILE A 306 -6.84 2.51 -4.87
C ILE A 306 -7.60 3.78 -4.50
N ASN A 307 -8.16 4.48 -5.47
CA ASN A 307 -8.85 5.74 -5.28
C ASN A 307 -9.68 5.78 -4.00
N GLY A 308 -9.29 6.65 -3.06
CA GLY A 308 -9.95 6.84 -1.77
C GLY A 308 -9.74 5.73 -0.74
N PHE A 309 -8.90 4.74 -0.99
CA PHE A 309 -8.67 3.62 -0.07
C PHE A 309 -7.19 3.31 0.09
N ASN A 310 -6.79 3.04 1.34
CA ASN A 310 -5.50 2.45 1.69
C ASN A 310 -5.74 1.25 2.60
N THR A 311 -5.07 0.16 2.35
CA THR A 311 -5.24 -1.09 3.10
C THR A 311 -3.88 -1.72 3.41
N ILE A 312 -3.80 -2.49 4.48
CA ILE A 312 -2.64 -3.33 4.78
C ILE A 312 -3.10 -4.60 5.47
N ILE A 313 -2.46 -5.70 5.11
CA ILE A 313 -2.43 -6.92 5.88
C ILE A 313 -0.97 -7.22 6.22
N TRP A 314 -0.68 -7.31 7.50
CA TRP A 314 0.62 -7.65 8.06
C TRP A 314 0.47 -8.85 8.97
N ARG A 315 1.36 -9.83 8.85
CA ARG A 315 1.34 -11.05 9.66
C ARG A 315 2.75 -11.48 10.07
N SER A 316 2.85 -12.12 11.24
CA SER A 316 4.03 -12.86 11.70
C SER A 316 3.61 -14.30 12.02
N PRO A 317 3.97 -15.25 11.16
CA PRO A 317 3.54 -16.64 11.30
C PRO A 317 3.97 -17.30 12.61
N GLU A 318 5.20 -17.03 13.06
CA GLU A 318 5.78 -17.64 14.28
C GLU A 318 5.02 -17.24 15.55
N THR A 319 4.59 -15.98 15.61
CA THR A 319 3.85 -15.43 16.75
C THR A 319 2.34 -15.51 16.56
N LYS A 320 1.87 -15.91 15.38
CA LYS A 320 0.46 -15.84 14.93
C LYS A 320 -0.14 -14.47 15.19
N ARG A 321 0.64 -13.42 14.94
CA ARG A 321 0.17 -12.04 14.97
C ARG A 321 -0.37 -11.63 13.62
N LEU A 322 -1.42 -10.82 13.64
CA LEU A 322 -2.06 -10.24 12.46
C LEU A 322 -2.44 -8.79 12.74
N VAL A 323 -2.19 -7.93 11.77
CA VAL A 323 -2.72 -6.56 11.71
C VAL A 323 -3.41 -6.38 10.36
N VAL A 324 -4.70 -6.13 10.38
CA VAL A 324 -5.49 -5.73 9.22
C VAL A 324 -6.02 -4.33 9.45
N LEU A 325 -5.64 -3.40 8.58
CA LEU A 325 -6.17 -2.04 8.58
C LEU A 325 -6.78 -1.76 7.20
N LEU A 326 -8.07 -1.48 7.19
CA LEU A 326 -8.81 -1.09 5.98
C LEU A 326 -9.31 0.34 6.17
N ASN A 327 -8.84 1.23 5.31
CA ASN A 327 -9.06 2.67 5.46
C ASN A 327 -9.69 3.23 4.17
N ASN A 328 -10.73 4.05 4.31
CA ASN A 328 -11.46 4.66 3.20
C ASN A 328 -11.12 6.14 2.98
N THR A 329 -9.84 6.48 3.22
CA THR A 329 -9.27 7.78 2.83
C THR A 329 -7.93 7.59 2.15
N GLY A 330 -7.66 8.36 1.08
CA GLY A 330 -6.36 8.32 0.40
C GLY A 330 -5.22 8.79 1.30
N GLY A 331 -4.02 8.20 1.16
CA GLY A 331 -2.79 8.68 1.80
C GLY A 331 -2.65 8.40 3.31
N ALA A 332 -3.42 7.45 3.86
CA ALA A 332 -3.29 7.08 5.27
C ALA A 332 -1.93 6.42 5.57
N PRO A 333 -1.25 6.78 6.69
CA PRO A 333 0.07 6.26 7.05
C PRO A 333 -0.03 4.89 7.73
N LEU A 334 -0.43 3.84 7.00
CA LEU A 334 -0.73 2.53 7.60
C LEU A 334 0.52 1.83 8.15
N ASN A 335 1.71 2.00 7.55
CA ASN A 335 2.94 1.42 8.05
C ASN A 335 3.33 1.95 9.44
N PRO A 336 3.37 3.28 9.70
CA PRO A 336 3.52 3.81 11.06
C PRO A 336 2.51 3.26 12.07
N ILE A 337 1.23 3.13 11.68
CA ILE A 337 0.20 2.55 12.56
C ILE A 337 0.52 1.09 12.87
N THR A 338 0.84 0.29 11.85
CA THR A 338 1.21 -1.13 12.00
C THR A 338 2.43 -1.30 12.90
N ASN A 339 3.49 -0.50 12.69
CA ASN A 339 4.70 -0.54 13.51
C ASN A 339 4.44 -0.18 14.98
N GLY A 340 3.59 0.83 15.23
CA GLY A 340 3.18 1.19 16.59
C GLY A 340 2.38 0.11 17.28
N ILE A 341 1.46 -0.56 16.57
CA ILE A 341 0.72 -1.71 17.08
C ILE A 341 1.67 -2.86 17.46
N GLN A 342 2.66 -3.17 16.61
CA GLN A 342 3.67 -4.17 16.90
C GLN A 342 4.48 -3.82 18.16
N ALA A 343 4.90 -2.56 18.30
CA ALA A 343 5.61 -2.11 19.51
C ALA A 343 4.76 -2.33 20.76
N ILE A 344 3.47 -1.99 20.72
CA ILE A 344 2.56 -2.22 21.86
C ILE A 344 2.44 -3.70 22.17
N LEU A 345 2.28 -4.56 21.16
CA LEU A 345 2.21 -6.02 21.34
C LEU A 345 3.51 -6.61 21.90
N ASP A 346 4.66 -5.97 21.64
CA ASP A 346 5.96 -6.31 22.22
C ASP A 346 6.17 -5.74 23.64
N GLY A 347 5.18 -5.05 24.21
CA GLY A 347 5.32 -4.35 25.50
C GLY A 347 6.23 -3.12 25.45
N LYS A 348 6.51 -2.59 24.26
CA LYS A 348 7.32 -1.40 24.04
C LYS A 348 6.44 -0.15 23.86
N PRO A 349 6.95 1.06 24.18
CA PRO A 349 6.21 2.28 23.93
C PRO A 349 6.05 2.51 22.42
N ALA A 350 4.81 2.79 21.98
CA ALA A 350 4.56 3.28 20.63
C ALA A 350 4.70 4.80 20.57
N GLN A 351 5.33 5.28 19.51
CA GLN A 351 5.40 6.71 19.26
C GLN A 351 4.02 7.22 18.80
N MET A 352 3.38 8.06 19.63
CA MET A 352 2.10 8.67 19.27
C MET A 352 2.26 9.62 18.08
N PRO A 353 1.28 9.65 17.15
CA PRO A 353 1.33 10.55 16.01
C PRO A 353 1.24 12.02 16.44
N LYS A 354 1.99 12.86 15.75
CA LYS A 354 1.91 14.33 15.87
C LYS A 354 0.93 14.89 14.84
N GLU A 355 0.52 16.13 15.04
CA GLU A 355 -0.28 16.88 14.06
C GLU A 355 0.55 17.12 12.78
N PRO A 356 -0.01 16.90 11.56
CA PRO A 356 0.72 17.19 10.31
C PRO A 356 1.11 18.69 10.22
N GLY A 357 2.40 18.96 10.05
CA GLY A 357 2.93 20.32 10.07
C GLY A 357 2.77 21.10 8.76
N ALA A 358 2.73 20.40 7.61
CA ALA A 358 2.71 21.05 6.30
C ALA A 358 1.57 22.04 6.09
N VAL A 359 0.38 21.75 6.62
CA VAL A 359 -0.79 22.65 6.55
C VAL A 359 -0.55 23.92 7.35
N GLU A 360 0.01 23.79 8.54
CA GLU A 360 0.29 24.92 9.42
C GLU A 360 1.43 25.79 8.86
N LEU A 361 2.48 25.18 8.32
CA LEU A 361 3.54 25.88 7.61
C LEU A 361 3.00 26.69 6.43
N MET A 362 2.02 26.14 5.68
CA MET A 362 1.40 26.88 4.58
C MET A 362 0.56 28.08 5.06
N LYS A 363 -0.10 27.98 6.21
CA LYS A 363 -0.80 29.14 6.82
C LYS A 363 0.20 30.25 7.17
N THR A 364 1.30 29.90 7.83
CA THR A 364 2.35 30.86 8.19
C THR A 364 3.01 31.46 6.95
N TYR A 365 3.26 30.65 5.92
CA TYR A 365 3.78 31.13 4.63
C TYR A 365 2.86 32.20 4.02
N ARG A 366 1.55 31.95 3.98
CA ARG A 366 0.56 32.92 3.44
C ARG A 366 0.50 34.22 4.25
N ALA A 367 0.66 34.13 5.54
CA ALA A 367 0.57 35.27 6.45
C ALA A 367 1.86 36.08 6.54
N SER A 368 3.03 35.43 6.49
CA SER A 368 4.30 36.03 6.91
C SER A 368 5.51 35.64 6.05
N GLY A 369 5.29 34.93 4.94
CA GLY A 369 6.31 34.56 3.95
C GLY A 369 7.18 33.36 4.31
N PHE A 370 8.12 33.06 3.40
CA PHE A 370 8.93 31.85 3.44
C PHE A 370 9.81 31.72 4.69
N ASP A 371 10.53 32.80 5.04
CA ASP A 371 11.45 32.77 6.19
C ASP A 371 10.73 32.52 7.52
N ALA A 372 9.51 33.06 7.68
CA ALA A 372 8.69 32.81 8.85
C ALA A 372 8.24 31.35 8.93
N ALA A 373 7.80 30.76 7.80
CA ALA A 373 7.44 29.35 7.73
C ALA A 373 8.64 28.44 8.05
N MET A 374 9.84 28.78 7.55
CA MET A 374 11.06 27.99 7.82
C MET A 374 11.55 28.13 9.28
N ARG A 375 11.35 29.29 9.93
CA ARG A 375 11.57 29.41 11.39
C ARG A 375 10.62 28.51 12.16
N GLN A 376 9.34 28.56 11.82
CA GLN A 376 8.32 27.70 12.42
C GLN A 376 8.62 26.20 12.22
N ALA A 377 9.08 25.79 11.02
CA ALA A 377 9.46 24.40 10.75
C ALA A 377 10.55 23.90 11.72
N ARG A 378 11.56 24.75 12.00
CA ARG A 378 12.60 24.44 12.99
C ARG A 378 12.06 24.31 14.42
N GLU A 379 11.13 25.18 14.81
CA GLU A 379 10.45 25.12 16.11
C GLU A 379 9.59 23.86 16.24
N MET A 380 8.84 23.49 15.18
CA MET A 380 8.04 22.28 15.12
C MET A 380 8.92 21.03 15.25
N LYS A 381 10.08 20.99 14.57
CA LYS A 381 11.04 19.88 14.63
C LYS A 381 11.57 19.65 16.05
N ALA A 382 11.77 20.71 16.81
CA ALA A 382 12.19 20.65 18.21
C ALA A 382 11.03 20.33 19.17
N GLY A 383 9.78 20.56 18.76
CA GLY A 383 8.57 20.41 19.57
C GLY A 383 7.95 19.02 19.50
N SER A 384 6.89 18.84 20.33
CA SER A 384 6.17 17.56 20.41
C SER A 384 4.81 17.56 19.72
N ARG A 385 4.26 18.73 19.40
CA ARG A 385 2.89 18.88 18.89
C ARG A 385 2.79 18.56 17.40
N TYR A 386 3.64 19.18 16.57
CA TYR A 386 3.58 19.06 15.12
C TYR A 386 4.68 18.14 14.59
N ASP A 387 4.36 17.42 13.54
CA ASP A 387 5.37 16.73 12.73
C ASP A 387 5.94 17.71 11.70
N ALA A 388 7.26 17.77 11.61
CA ALA A 388 7.99 18.53 10.63
C ALA A 388 9.16 17.68 10.11
N ASP A 389 8.91 16.38 9.94
CA ASP A 389 9.85 15.45 9.34
C ASP A 389 10.07 15.75 7.85
N GLU A 390 10.92 14.98 7.22
CA GLU A 390 11.21 15.10 5.79
C GLU A 390 9.92 15.02 4.95
N GLY A 391 9.00 14.11 5.28
CA GLY A 391 7.74 13.93 4.55
C GLY A 391 6.82 15.13 4.64
N GLU A 392 6.71 15.78 5.81
CA GLU A 392 5.92 17.01 5.98
C GLU A 392 6.55 18.19 5.23
N LEU A 393 7.88 18.31 5.26
CA LEU A 393 8.59 19.35 4.49
C LEU A 393 8.46 19.11 2.98
N GLN A 394 8.51 17.86 2.52
CA GLN A 394 8.25 17.52 1.10
C GLN A 394 6.81 17.88 0.70
N ARG A 395 5.81 17.63 1.55
CA ARG A 395 4.43 18.04 1.31
C ARG A 395 4.28 19.56 1.21
N PHE A 396 4.93 20.29 2.09
CA PHE A 396 4.93 21.76 2.08
C PHE A 396 5.60 22.30 0.81
N ALA A 397 6.79 21.81 0.44
CA ALA A 397 7.48 22.19 -0.79
C ALA A 397 6.65 21.86 -2.05
N GLY A 398 6.06 20.66 -2.10
CA GLY A 398 5.16 20.27 -3.19
C GLY A 398 3.94 21.20 -3.31
N ARG A 399 3.41 21.70 -2.20
CA ARG A 399 2.32 22.68 -2.22
C ARG A 399 2.75 24.04 -2.72
N LEU A 400 3.94 24.51 -2.36
CA LEU A 400 4.52 25.73 -2.89
C LEU A 400 4.62 25.65 -4.42
N LEU A 401 5.18 24.56 -4.95
CA LEU A 401 5.28 24.32 -6.39
C LEU A 401 3.90 24.31 -7.06
N ALA A 402 2.95 23.56 -6.52
CA ALA A 402 1.59 23.44 -7.07
C ALA A 402 0.79 24.75 -7.06
N THR A 403 1.17 25.71 -6.21
CA THR A 403 0.54 27.05 -6.14
C THR A 403 1.34 28.15 -6.85
N GLY A 404 2.31 27.77 -7.69
CA GLY A 404 3.11 28.71 -8.48
C GLY A 404 4.20 29.44 -7.69
N LYS A 405 4.49 29.03 -6.45
CA LYS A 405 5.57 29.57 -5.62
C LYS A 405 6.87 28.81 -5.91
N ILE A 406 7.31 28.88 -7.19
CA ILE A 406 8.34 28.00 -7.71
C ILE A 406 9.69 28.25 -7.05
N ALA A 407 10.10 29.52 -6.86
CA ALA A 407 11.40 29.87 -6.27
C ALA A 407 11.54 29.35 -4.84
N ASP A 408 10.53 29.57 -3.98
CA ASP A 408 10.52 29.09 -2.60
C ASP A 408 10.43 27.56 -2.54
N GLY A 409 9.61 26.96 -3.41
CA GLY A 409 9.49 25.49 -3.53
C GLY A 409 10.80 24.83 -3.96
N LEU A 410 11.55 25.42 -4.91
CA LEU A 410 12.86 24.94 -5.33
C LEU A 410 13.91 25.11 -4.22
N THR A 411 13.90 26.26 -3.53
CA THR A 411 14.81 26.51 -2.40
C THR A 411 14.64 25.45 -1.31
N LEU A 412 13.39 25.16 -0.94
CA LEU A 412 13.10 24.13 0.07
C LEU A 412 13.43 22.73 -0.44
N ALA A 413 13.15 22.42 -1.71
CA ALA A 413 13.46 21.11 -2.30
C ALA A 413 14.99 20.83 -2.33
N LYS A 414 15.80 21.87 -2.61
CA LYS A 414 17.28 21.78 -2.52
C LYS A 414 17.71 21.48 -1.10
N GLN A 415 17.21 22.25 -0.11
CA GLN A 415 17.54 22.03 1.28
C GLN A 415 17.17 20.61 1.75
N ILE A 416 15.98 20.10 1.40
CA ILE A 416 15.57 18.74 1.75
C ILE A 416 16.50 17.70 1.12
N ALA A 417 16.91 17.89 -0.14
CA ALA A 417 17.82 16.97 -0.82
C ALA A 417 19.24 16.99 -0.22
N ASP A 418 19.70 18.15 0.22
CA ASP A 418 21.00 18.31 0.92
C ASP A 418 20.95 17.66 2.32
N ASP A 419 19.86 17.84 3.06
CA ASP A 419 19.67 17.25 4.39
C ASP A 419 19.48 15.72 4.34
N ALA A 420 18.91 15.20 3.23
CA ALA A 420 18.59 13.78 3.03
C ALA A 420 19.12 13.24 1.68
N PRO A 421 20.44 13.16 1.44
CA PRO A 421 21.03 12.83 0.14
C PRO A 421 20.77 11.38 -0.32
N LYS A 422 20.29 10.52 0.57
CA LYS A 422 19.92 9.13 0.30
C LYS A 422 18.39 8.92 0.21
N SER A 423 17.61 10.00 0.24
CA SER A 423 16.16 9.93 0.10
C SER A 423 15.75 9.97 -1.36
N PRO A 424 15.15 8.89 -1.92
CA PRO A 424 14.62 8.92 -3.28
C PRO A 424 13.46 9.93 -3.40
N GLY A 425 12.65 10.13 -2.35
CA GLY A 425 11.58 11.12 -2.30
C GLY A 425 12.09 12.56 -2.40
N ALA A 426 13.19 12.88 -1.71
CA ALA A 426 13.84 14.20 -1.78
C ALA A 426 14.39 14.46 -3.19
N ALA A 427 15.06 13.50 -3.81
CA ALA A 427 15.56 13.59 -5.17
C ALA A 427 14.43 13.76 -6.20
N ALA A 428 13.32 13.00 -6.06
CA ALA A 428 12.14 13.14 -6.90
C ALA A 428 11.45 14.50 -6.75
N LEU A 429 11.36 15.03 -5.52
CA LEU A 429 10.84 16.38 -5.27
C LEU A 429 11.72 17.44 -5.95
N LEU A 430 13.04 17.32 -5.82
CA LEU A 430 14.00 18.24 -6.43
C LEU A 430 13.90 18.23 -7.96
N SER A 431 13.74 17.06 -8.58
CA SER A 431 13.48 16.94 -10.01
C SER A 431 12.23 17.72 -10.42
N ARG A 432 11.12 17.54 -9.70
CA ARG A 432 9.87 18.28 -9.96
C ARG A 432 10.04 19.79 -9.80
N ALA A 433 10.80 20.22 -8.81
CA ALA A 433 11.07 21.62 -8.56
C ALA A 433 11.92 22.26 -9.66
N TYR A 434 12.98 21.59 -10.12
CA TYR A 434 13.78 22.03 -11.25
C TYR A 434 12.95 22.10 -12.54
N ARG A 435 12.11 21.09 -12.82
CA ARG A 435 11.21 21.10 -13.97
C ARG A 435 10.26 22.28 -13.93
N ALA A 436 9.63 22.54 -12.78
CA ALA A 436 8.73 23.68 -12.61
C ALA A 436 9.44 25.02 -12.80
N ASN A 437 10.76 25.08 -12.53
CA ASN A 437 11.61 26.27 -12.73
C ASN A 437 12.23 26.35 -14.14
N GLY A 438 11.91 25.43 -15.06
CA GLY A 438 12.46 25.41 -16.44
C GLY A 438 13.89 24.85 -16.54
N GLN A 439 14.46 24.34 -15.47
CA GLN A 439 15.83 23.79 -15.38
C GLN A 439 15.82 22.29 -15.71
N ARG A 440 15.74 21.99 -16.98
CA ARG A 440 15.45 20.63 -17.46
C ARG A 440 16.60 19.65 -17.23
N LEU A 441 17.86 20.07 -17.44
CA LEU A 441 19.02 19.20 -17.24
C LEU A 441 19.18 18.79 -15.77
N GLU A 442 19.04 19.74 -14.85
CA GLU A 442 19.08 19.50 -13.42
C GLU A 442 17.89 18.62 -12.96
N ALA A 443 16.73 18.79 -13.61
CA ALA A 443 15.56 17.94 -13.33
C ALA A 443 15.84 16.47 -13.66
N ILE A 444 16.48 16.19 -14.80
CA ILE A 444 16.86 14.83 -15.21
C ILE A 444 17.91 14.26 -14.25
N GLN A 445 18.95 15.03 -13.91
CA GLN A 445 19.98 14.58 -12.96
C GLN A 445 19.40 14.20 -11.61
N ALA A 446 18.48 15.01 -11.09
CA ALA A 446 17.79 14.72 -9.84
C ALA A 446 16.86 13.49 -9.96
N LEU A 447 16.23 13.30 -11.13
CA LEU A 447 15.39 12.12 -11.40
C LEU A 447 16.23 10.85 -11.49
N SER A 448 17.34 10.87 -12.23
CA SER A 448 18.28 9.74 -12.30
C SER A 448 18.79 9.38 -10.93
N LYS A 449 19.08 10.36 -10.06
CA LYS A 449 19.45 10.09 -8.65
C LYS A 449 18.34 9.42 -7.86
N SER A 450 17.09 9.84 -8.04
CA SER A 450 15.93 9.17 -7.40
C SER A 450 15.84 7.70 -7.83
N ILE A 451 16.03 7.42 -9.12
CA ILE A 451 15.99 6.06 -9.70
C ILE A 451 17.14 5.20 -9.18
N GLU A 452 18.36 5.73 -9.11
CA GLU A 452 19.50 5.02 -8.51
C GLU A 452 19.22 4.58 -7.07
N LEU A 453 18.57 5.45 -6.29
CA LEU A 453 18.24 5.20 -4.89
C LEU A 453 17.06 4.24 -4.72
N SER A 454 16.07 4.32 -5.60
CA SER A 454 14.89 3.47 -5.58
C SER A 454 14.20 3.48 -6.96
N PRO A 455 14.51 2.53 -7.84
CA PRO A 455 13.90 2.48 -9.16
C PRO A 455 12.40 2.21 -9.04
N THR A 456 11.58 3.18 -9.42
CA THR A 456 10.13 3.01 -9.52
C THR A 456 9.70 3.03 -10.98
N PRO A 457 8.68 2.27 -11.39
CA PRO A 457 8.19 2.26 -12.77
C PRO A 457 7.88 3.66 -13.30
N ARG A 458 7.25 4.48 -12.47
CA ARG A 458 6.92 5.87 -12.83
C ARG A 458 8.16 6.75 -13.03
N ALA A 459 9.17 6.61 -12.18
CA ALA A 459 10.40 7.37 -12.31
C ALA A 459 11.15 6.98 -13.59
N LEU A 460 11.23 5.68 -13.90
CA LEU A 460 11.84 5.15 -15.13
C LEU A 460 11.11 5.67 -16.39
N LEU A 461 9.79 5.65 -16.41
CA LEU A 461 9.02 6.19 -17.54
C LEU A 461 9.26 7.68 -17.74
N LEU A 462 9.24 8.47 -16.65
CA LEU A 462 9.51 9.91 -16.72
C LEU A 462 10.91 10.20 -17.25
N GLU A 463 11.92 9.43 -16.83
CA GLU A 463 13.28 9.59 -17.34
C GLU A 463 13.36 9.28 -18.85
N MET A 464 12.74 8.20 -19.30
CA MET A 464 12.68 7.84 -20.72
C MET A 464 11.99 8.92 -21.55
N GLU A 465 10.89 9.50 -21.08
CA GLU A 465 10.17 10.59 -21.73
C GLU A 465 11.06 11.85 -21.85
N GLU A 466 11.69 12.27 -20.74
CA GLU A 466 12.59 13.42 -20.71
C GLU A 466 13.79 13.25 -21.65
N MET A 467 14.40 12.07 -21.66
CA MET A 467 15.51 11.74 -22.55
C MET A 467 15.07 11.77 -24.02
N ARG A 468 13.89 11.25 -24.33
CA ARG A 468 13.33 11.28 -25.69
C ARG A 468 13.04 12.70 -26.17
N GLU A 469 12.49 13.54 -25.31
CA GLU A 469 12.24 14.94 -25.66
C GLU A 469 13.54 15.73 -25.84
N LEU A 470 14.59 15.46 -25.05
CA LEU A 470 15.91 16.06 -25.26
C LEU A 470 16.52 15.65 -26.59
N SER A 471 16.41 14.36 -26.97
CA SER A 471 16.94 13.90 -28.26
C SER A 471 16.25 14.55 -29.48
N ASN A 472 14.95 14.89 -29.32
CA ASN A 472 14.18 15.57 -30.36
C ASN A 472 14.51 17.07 -30.49
N LEU A 473 15.19 17.68 -29.49
CA LEU A 473 15.59 19.08 -29.48
C LEU A 473 17.02 19.32 -30.00
N GLN A 474 17.81 18.24 -30.19
CA GLN A 474 19.12 18.38 -30.86
C GLN A 474 18.90 18.65 -32.37
N PRO A 475 19.48 19.70 -32.93
CA PRO A 475 19.38 19.94 -34.35
C PRO A 475 19.98 18.75 -35.11
N LYS A 476 19.26 18.27 -36.12
CA LYS A 476 19.73 17.25 -37.07
C LYS A 476 20.92 17.78 -37.87
#